data_6006a321f4a3affc42abbed18684425a
#
_entry.id   6006a321f4a3affc42abbed18684425a
#
_cell.length_a   1.000
_cell.length_b   1.000
_cell.length_c   1.000
_cell.angle_alpha   90.00
_cell.angle_beta   90.00
_cell.angle_gamma   90.00
#
_symmetry.space_group_name_H-M   'P 1'
#
loop_
_entity.id
_entity.type
_entity.pdbx_description
1 polymer ?
#
loop_
_entity_poly.entity_id
_entity_poly.type
_entity_poly.pdbx_seq_one_letter_code
_entity_poly.pdbx_strand_id
1 'polypeptide(L)'
;MDTIKVLKKSIRDYKLPSILTPIFIIGEVVLETLIPTVMAVLIDEISKSISMDPIIKYGLILLAMALASLVCGFIAGKFAATASCGYARNLRHDMYYKIQDFSFAEIDRFSTSSLVTRLTTDVTNVQNAYQMIIRIAIRTPLMLIFAFVFSFRINWRIALVFLAAMPVLMLALALMMKFVMPFFRKIFRKYDDMNESVQENVQAIRVVKSFVREDYEKGKFEKVSSEVRNDFTKAERIMALAWPIMMLCIFTVMAVIMFLGSKTIITSHGEKLTVGNLSALINYAIMALMSMMMLSMVFVMLTMSVESANRIKEVLVTESSLKSPENGITTVENGDITFENVSFKYSEKAEKYALENINLSIKSGETVGILGGTGSSKSSLVQLIPRLYDVSEGRLLVGDKDVRDYDLVALRDSVSMVLQKNVLFSGTIKENIRWGNDAASDEEIKRVCRLACADEFIESFPDGYDTHIEQGGTNVSGGQKQRLCIARALIKKPKILILDDSTSAVDTKTDALIRKAFREEIPDTTKIIIAQRVASVEDADKIIVMEGGRIAAIGTHEELMQTSEEYRSVYESQTRHSDNEEGGDAQ
;
A
#
# COMPACT_ATOMS: atom_id res chain seq x y z
N MET A 1 -17.33 -7.58 10.42
CA MET A 1 -16.66 -6.89 11.54
C MET A 1 -16.69 -5.39 11.30
N ASP A 2 -16.99 -4.60 12.29
CA ASP A 2 -17.02 -3.14 12.19
C ASP A 2 -15.58 -2.60 11.97
N THR A 3 -15.39 -1.77 10.96
CA THR A 3 -14.08 -1.20 10.60
C THR A 3 -13.43 -0.50 11.81
N ILE A 4 -14.20 0.24 12.57
CA ILE A 4 -13.74 0.94 13.77
C ILE A 4 -13.19 -0.04 14.82
N LYS A 5 -13.84 -1.20 15.02
CA LYS A 5 -13.38 -2.20 16.00
C LYS A 5 -12.04 -2.82 15.63
N VAL A 6 -11.81 -3.04 14.32
CA VAL A 6 -10.54 -3.59 13.83
C VAL A 6 -9.42 -2.56 14.03
N LEU A 7 -9.62 -1.34 13.54
CA LEU A 7 -8.61 -0.30 13.58
C LEU A 7 -8.29 0.16 15.02
N LYS A 8 -9.26 0.16 15.93
CA LYS A 8 -9.05 0.51 17.34
C LYS A 8 -8.02 -0.38 18.05
N LYS A 9 -7.83 -1.62 17.59
CA LYS A 9 -6.84 -2.54 18.19
C LYS A 9 -5.41 -2.01 18.06
N SER A 10 -5.10 -1.26 17.01
CA SER A 10 -3.77 -0.71 16.75
C SER A 10 -3.43 0.55 17.57
N ILE A 11 -4.34 1.06 18.42
CA ILE A 11 -4.05 2.19 19.32
C ILE A 11 -3.02 1.79 20.39
N ARG A 12 -3.12 0.58 20.96
CA ARG A 12 -2.17 -0.03 21.94
C ARG A 12 -1.64 0.96 22.98
N ASP A 13 -0.35 1.28 22.93
CA ASP A 13 0.38 2.10 23.91
C ASP A 13 -0.01 3.59 23.89
N TYR A 14 -0.71 4.01 22.84
CA TYR A 14 -1.10 5.41 22.64
C TYR A 14 -2.50 5.75 23.18
N LYS A 15 -3.09 4.88 24.04
CA LYS A 15 -4.38 5.14 24.70
C LYS A 15 -4.34 6.36 25.60
N LEU A 16 -3.25 6.50 26.39
CA LEU A 16 -3.10 7.62 27.32
C LEU A 16 -3.02 8.98 26.60
N PRO A 17 -2.14 9.20 25.60
CA PRO A 17 -2.17 10.43 24.80
C PRO A 17 -3.52 10.70 24.12
N SER A 18 -4.21 9.64 23.67
CA SER A 18 -5.52 9.75 23.01
C SER A 18 -6.62 10.23 23.97
N ILE A 19 -6.52 9.92 25.26
CA ILE A 19 -7.47 10.36 26.30
C ILE A 19 -7.09 11.75 26.83
N LEU A 20 -5.80 12.03 27.00
CA LEU A 20 -5.34 13.33 27.50
C LEU A 20 -5.63 14.46 26.50
N THR A 21 -5.56 14.20 25.20
CA THR A 21 -5.87 15.21 24.18
C THR A 21 -7.25 15.84 24.38
N PRO A 22 -8.37 15.08 24.43
CA PRO A 22 -9.69 15.64 24.74
C PRO A 22 -9.78 16.41 26.06
N ILE A 23 -9.11 15.94 27.09
CA ILE A 23 -9.12 16.59 28.42
C ILE A 23 -8.54 18.00 28.34
N PHE A 24 -7.36 18.15 27.73
CA PHE A 24 -6.75 19.47 27.57
C PHE A 24 -7.51 20.37 26.59
N ILE A 25 -8.16 19.78 25.56
CA ILE A 25 -9.05 20.52 24.65
C ILE A 25 -10.27 21.06 25.39
N ILE A 26 -10.88 20.28 26.28
CA ILE A 26 -11.98 20.76 27.11
C ILE A 26 -11.53 21.95 27.96
N GLY A 27 -10.35 21.86 28.57
CA GLY A 27 -9.76 22.98 29.34
C GLY A 27 -9.52 24.22 28.46
N GLU A 28 -8.96 24.06 27.27
CA GLU A 28 -8.76 25.13 26.29
C GLU A 28 -10.09 25.79 25.90
N VAL A 29 -11.10 25.01 25.53
CA VAL A 29 -12.43 25.50 25.13
C VAL A 29 -13.14 26.25 26.25
N VAL A 30 -13.08 25.75 27.49
CA VAL A 30 -13.65 26.42 28.65
C VAL A 30 -13.01 27.78 28.87
N LEU A 31 -11.68 27.87 28.85
CA LEU A 31 -10.95 29.12 28.99
C LEU A 31 -11.32 30.10 27.86
N GLU A 32 -11.28 29.67 26.61
CA GLU A 32 -11.62 30.50 25.44
C GLU A 32 -13.04 31.02 25.49
N THR A 33 -14.01 30.21 25.95
CA THR A 33 -15.42 30.63 26.03
C THR A 33 -15.71 31.53 27.23
N LEU A 34 -14.86 31.54 28.25
CA LEU A 34 -14.94 32.47 29.38
C LEU A 34 -14.35 33.85 29.05
N ILE A 35 -13.40 33.96 28.14
CA ILE A 35 -12.75 35.24 27.77
C ILE A 35 -13.78 36.33 27.39
N PRO A 36 -14.80 36.09 26.51
CA PRO A 36 -15.80 37.09 26.19
C PRO A 36 -16.64 37.56 27.42
N THR A 37 -16.88 36.65 28.38
CA THR A 37 -17.60 37.01 29.61
C THR A 37 -16.76 37.96 30.49
N VAL A 38 -15.45 37.67 30.67
CA VAL A 38 -14.54 38.55 31.44
C VAL A 38 -14.35 39.90 30.74
N MET A 39 -14.25 39.86 29.39
CA MET A 39 -14.19 41.08 28.57
C MET A 39 -15.46 41.95 28.75
N ALA A 40 -16.63 41.33 28.84
CA ALA A 40 -17.89 42.06 29.10
C ALA A 40 -17.84 42.79 30.43
N VAL A 41 -17.38 42.12 31.50
CA VAL A 41 -17.22 42.75 32.83
C VAL A 41 -16.24 43.91 32.76
N LEU A 42 -15.09 43.75 32.07
CA LEU A 42 -14.13 44.84 31.91
C LEU A 42 -14.74 46.08 31.19
N ILE A 43 -15.49 45.85 30.11
CA ILE A 43 -16.17 46.95 29.35
C ILE A 43 -17.19 47.67 30.25
N ASP A 44 -17.97 46.92 31.01
CA ASP A 44 -18.99 47.48 31.92
C ASP A 44 -18.36 48.28 33.06
N GLU A 45 -17.25 47.85 33.63
CA GLU A 45 -16.51 48.56 34.69
C GLU A 45 -15.87 49.84 34.16
N ILE A 46 -15.28 49.83 32.97
CA ILE A 46 -14.73 51.03 32.32
C ILE A 46 -15.84 52.07 32.06
N SER A 47 -17.05 51.59 31.74
CA SER A 47 -18.19 52.49 31.48
C SER A 47 -18.71 53.14 32.76
N LYS A 48 -18.45 52.59 33.95
CA LYS A 48 -18.92 53.08 35.24
C LYS A 48 -17.90 53.96 35.95
N SER A 49 -16.63 53.70 35.81
CA SER A 49 -15.57 54.42 36.51
C SER A 49 -14.39 54.75 35.60
N ILE A 50 -13.86 56.01 35.70
CA ILE A 50 -12.65 56.44 35.00
C ILE A 50 -11.41 56.09 35.84
N SER A 51 -11.27 54.82 36.23
CA SER A 51 -10.12 54.32 37.01
C SER A 51 -9.31 53.33 36.17
N MET A 52 -7.98 53.31 36.37
CA MET A 52 -7.12 52.33 35.74
C MET A 52 -7.13 50.97 36.42
N ASP A 53 -7.58 50.89 37.68
CA ASP A 53 -7.53 49.68 38.47
C ASP A 53 -8.31 48.48 37.88
N PRO A 54 -9.59 48.67 37.38
CA PRO A 54 -10.29 47.62 36.68
C PRO A 54 -9.57 47.14 35.42
N ILE A 55 -8.97 48.09 34.66
CA ILE A 55 -8.27 47.75 33.41
C ILE A 55 -7.06 46.86 33.69
N ILE A 56 -6.27 47.21 34.71
CA ILE A 56 -5.11 46.42 35.10
C ILE A 56 -5.54 45.05 35.65
N LYS A 57 -6.55 45.01 36.53
CA LYS A 57 -7.05 43.78 37.14
C LYS A 57 -7.57 42.80 36.07
N TYR A 58 -8.54 43.20 35.27
CA TYR A 58 -9.17 42.32 34.30
C TYR A 58 -8.26 42.09 33.09
N GLY A 59 -7.39 43.02 32.73
CA GLY A 59 -6.33 42.84 31.72
C GLY A 59 -5.37 41.72 32.13
N LEU A 60 -4.92 41.71 33.39
CA LEU A 60 -4.06 40.62 33.90
C LEU A 60 -4.78 39.27 33.93
N ILE A 61 -6.09 39.26 34.30
CA ILE A 61 -6.91 38.04 34.27
C ILE A 61 -7.03 37.52 32.85
N LEU A 62 -7.37 38.37 31.89
CA LEU A 62 -7.45 37.98 30.48
C LEU A 62 -6.11 37.44 29.92
N LEU A 63 -5.00 38.09 30.30
CA LEU A 63 -3.67 37.62 29.93
C LEU A 63 -3.37 36.23 30.53
N ALA A 64 -3.68 36.04 31.81
CA ALA A 64 -3.51 34.74 32.48
C ALA A 64 -4.37 33.66 31.84
N MET A 65 -5.64 33.96 31.49
CA MET A 65 -6.53 33.02 30.80
C MET A 65 -6.00 32.70 29.40
N ALA A 66 -5.53 33.67 28.65
CA ALA A 66 -4.94 33.45 27.32
C ALA A 66 -3.68 32.55 27.39
N LEU A 67 -2.80 32.82 28.36
CA LEU A 67 -1.61 31.97 28.60
C LEU A 67 -2.00 30.55 29.03
N ALA A 68 -2.97 30.41 29.90
CA ALA A 68 -3.47 29.08 30.32
C ALA A 68 -4.09 28.32 29.13
N SER A 69 -4.89 28.99 28.29
CA SER A 69 -5.46 28.43 27.05
C SER A 69 -4.34 27.99 26.09
N LEU A 70 -3.32 28.83 25.89
CA LEU A 70 -2.14 28.51 25.06
C LEU A 70 -1.44 27.24 25.56
N VAL A 71 -1.22 27.11 26.87
CA VAL A 71 -0.58 25.94 27.48
C VAL A 71 -1.46 24.69 27.27
N CYS A 72 -2.76 24.79 27.51
CA CYS A 72 -3.69 23.68 27.26
C CYS A 72 -3.67 23.26 25.78
N GLY A 73 -3.73 24.21 24.86
CA GLY A 73 -3.68 23.95 23.41
C GLY A 73 -2.36 23.34 22.94
N PHE A 74 -1.23 23.81 23.50
CA PHE A 74 0.09 23.25 23.23
C PHE A 74 0.20 21.79 23.71
N ILE A 75 -0.21 21.52 24.94
CA ILE A 75 -0.20 20.16 25.51
C ILE A 75 -1.14 19.23 24.73
N ALA A 76 -2.36 19.70 24.42
CA ALA A 76 -3.31 18.95 23.59
C ALA A 76 -2.73 18.65 22.19
N GLY A 77 -2.07 19.61 21.57
CA GLY A 77 -1.39 19.46 20.29
C GLY A 77 -0.26 18.40 20.33
N LYS A 78 0.57 18.45 21.36
CA LYS A 78 1.66 17.47 21.59
C LYS A 78 1.11 16.05 21.74
N PHE A 79 0.08 15.86 22.61
CA PHE A 79 -0.52 14.55 22.81
C PHE A 79 -1.26 14.05 21.56
N ALA A 80 -1.96 14.94 20.84
CA ALA A 80 -2.63 14.58 19.58
C ALA A 80 -1.64 14.10 18.51
N ALA A 81 -0.52 14.80 18.35
CA ALA A 81 0.54 14.39 17.43
C ALA A 81 1.16 13.05 17.84
N THR A 82 1.50 12.87 19.12
CA THR A 82 2.04 11.61 19.64
C THR A 82 1.06 10.46 19.43
N ALA A 83 -0.24 10.66 19.73
CA ALA A 83 -1.27 9.65 19.56
C ALA A 83 -1.47 9.26 18.10
N SER A 84 -1.60 10.24 17.19
CA SER A 84 -1.89 9.99 15.77
C SER A 84 -0.68 9.37 15.04
N CYS A 85 0.54 9.87 15.27
CA CYS A 85 1.75 9.30 14.67
C CYS A 85 2.04 7.89 15.21
N GLY A 86 1.86 7.68 16.52
CA GLY A 86 2.02 6.38 17.13
C GLY A 86 0.98 5.36 16.64
N TYR A 87 -0.26 5.77 16.49
CA TYR A 87 -1.31 4.96 15.89
C TYR A 87 -0.98 4.56 14.45
N ALA A 88 -0.52 5.51 13.62
CA ALA A 88 -0.10 5.23 12.26
C ALA A 88 1.11 4.28 12.18
N ARG A 89 2.07 4.42 13.10
CA ARG A 89 3.19 3.48 13.24
C ARG A 89 2.68 2.06 13.48
N ASN A 90 1.78 1.90 14.43
CA ASN A 90 1.22 0.58 14.77
C ASN A 90 0.40 0.00 13.61
N LEU A 91 -0.38 0.81 12.88
CA LEU A 91 -1.11 0.36 11.69
C LEU A 91 -0.15 -0.14 10.60
N ARG A 92 0.92 0.61 10.31
CA ARG A 92 1.94 0.18 9.34
C ARG A 92 2.61 -1.11 9.77
N HIS A 93 2.96 -1.22 11.05
CA HIS A 93 3.52 -2.45 11.61
C HIS A 93 2.56 -3.63 11.42
N ASP A 94 1.30 -3.50 11.89
CA ASP A 94 0.32 -4.58 11.84
C ASP A 94 0.04 -5.02 10.40
N MET A 95 -0.09 -4.07 9.47
CA MET A 95 -0.28 -4.36 8.05
C MET A 95 0.95 -5.01 7.42
N TYR A 96 2.16 -4.51 7.71
CA TYR A 96 3.38 -5.05 7.13
C TYR A 96 3.60 -6.50 7.56
N TYR A 97 3.44 -6.79 8.85
CA TYR A 97 3.56 -8.15 9.37
C TYR A 97 2.48 -9.06 8.75
N LYS A 98 1.24 -8.57 8.65
CA LYS A 98 0.16 -9.32 8.02
C LYS A 98 0.42 -9.64 6.54
N ILE A 99 1.03 -8.71 5.81
CA ILE A 99 1.41 -8.91 4.40
C ILE A 99 2.53 -9.96 4.27
N GLN A 100 3.46 -10.03 5.24
CA GLN A 100 4.50 -11.09 5.23
C GLN A 100 3.90 -12.50 5.42
N ASP A 101 2.75 -12.61 6.10
CA ASP A 101 2.04 -13.87 6.28
C ASP A 101 1.19 -14.28 5.07
N PHE A 102 1.02 -13.41 4.07
CA PHE A 102 0.20 -13.69 2.89
C PHE A 102 0.82 -14.76 1.99
N SER A 103 -0.03 -15.61 1.42
CA SER A 103 0.34 -16.48 0.32
C SER A 103 0.39 -15.70 -1.01
N PHE A 104 0.88 -16.34 -2.06
CA PHE A 104 0.88 -15.75 -3.38
C PHE A 104 -0.53 -15.39 -3.87
N ALA A 105 -1.54 -16.18 -3.52
CA ALA A 105 -2.93 -15.91 -3.90
C ALA A 105 -3.44 -14.56 -3.35
N GLU A 106 -3.11 -14.22 -2.09
CA GLU A 106 -3.48 -12.92 -1.52
C GLU A 106 -2.65 -11.79 -2.15
N ILE A 107 -1.35 -12.01 -2.40
CA ILE A 107 -0.50 -10.99 -3.04
C ILE A 107 -0.99 -10.68 -4.45
N ASP A 108 -1.36 -11.69 -5.23
CA ASP A 108 -1.92 -11.51 -6.57
C ASP A 108 -3.27 -10.77 -6.53
N ARG A 109 -4.12 -11.12 -5.56
CA ARG A 109 -5.43 -10.46 -5.36
C ARG A 109 -5.29 -8.97 -5.07
N PHE A 110 -4.35 -8.59 -4.19
CA PHE A 110 -4.21 -7.19 -3.76
C PHE A 110 -3.37 -6.34 -4.72
N SER A 111 -2.50 -6.90 -5.52
CA SER A 111 -1.40 -6.28 -6.26
C SER A 111 -0.39 -5.53 -5.37
N THR A 112 0.87 -5.56 -5.75
CA THR A 112 1.96 -4.91 -4.97
C THR A 112 1.78 -3.40 -4.88
N SER A 113 1.38 -2.74 -5.96
CA SER A 113 1.16 -1.28 -5.99
C SER A 113 0.03 -0.85 -5.05
N SER A 114 -1.06 -1.63 -4.98
CA SER A 114 -2.16 -1.39 -4.06
C SER A 114 -1.73 -1.55 -2.60
N LEU A 115 -0.94 -2.57 -2.26
CA LEU A 115 -0.42 -2.77 -0.90
C LEU A 115 0.50 -1.63 -0.46
N VAL A 116 1.36 -1.14 -1.35
CA VAL A 116 2.22 0.04 -1.07
C VAL A 116 1.35 1.28 -0.81
N THR A 117 0.33 1.55 -1.62
CA THR A 117 -0.58 2.68 -1.43
C THR A 117 -1.32 2.59 -0.09
N ARG A 118 -1.74 1.38 0.33
CA ARG A 118 -2.41 1.16 1.63
C ARG A 118 -1.47 1.43 2.80
N LEU A 119 -0.19 1.00 2.71
CA LEU A 119 0.82 1.24 3.75
C LEU A 119 1.26 2.71 3.87
N THR A 120 1.15 3.49 2.81
CA THR A 120 1.60 4.89 2.74
C THR A 120 0.43 5.86 2.84
N THR A 121 -0.29 6.04 1.74
CA THR A 121 -1.33 7.06 1.60
C THR A 121 -2.55 6.78 2.49
N ASP A 122 -3.06 5.54 2.48
CA ASP A 122 -4.26 5.21 3.25
C ASP A 122 -4.01 5.30 4.76
N VAL A 123 -2.85 4.83 5.24
CA VAL A 123 -2.49 5.00 6.66
C VAL A 123 -2.35 6.47 7.03
N THR A 124 -1.82 7.31 6.15
CA THR A 124 -1.70 8.76 6.38
C THR A 124 -3.08 9.43 6.44
N ASN A 125 -4.01 9.04 5.57
CA ASN A 125 -5.39 9.54 5.60
C ASN A 125 -6.09 9.16 6.91
N VAL A 126 -5.95 7.92 7.36
CA VAL A 126 -6.52 7.45 8.64
C VAL A 126 -5.84 8.10 9.84
N GLN A 127 -4.53 8.35 9.79
CA GLN A 127 -3.79 9.12 10.80
C GLN A 127 -4.36 10.53 10.98
N ASN A 128 -4.55 11.25 9.86
CA ASN A 128 -5.10 12.61 9.85
C ASN A 128 -6.54 12.63 10.38
N ALA A 129 -7.38 11.68 9.94
CA ALA A 129 -8.73 11.52 10.45
C ALA A 129 -8.74 11.24 11.95
N TYR A 130 -7.87 10.38 12.44
CA TYR A 130 -7.76 10.08 13.87
C TYR A 130 -7.36 11.31 14.66
N GLN A 131 -6.37 12.09 14.20
CA GLN A 131 -5.97 13.35 14.82
C GLN A 131 -7.13 14.36 14.86
N MET A 132 -7.90 14.46 13.76
CA MET A 132 -9.09 15.32 13.72
C MET A 132 -10.16 14.88 14.70
N ILE A 133 -10.41 13.58 14.82
CA ILE A 133 -11.41 13.03 15.75
C ILE A 133 -11.06 13.41 17.20
N ILE A 134 -9.82 13.14 17.63
CA ILE A 134 -9.44 13.36 19.04
C ILE A 134 -9.23 14.82 19.40
N ARG A 135 -9.10 15.72 18.42
CA ARG A 135 -8.85 17.15 18.62
C ARG A 135 -10.02 18.03 18.15
N ILE A 136 -10.26 18.11 16.85
CA ILE A 136 -11.18 19.09 16.26
C ILE A 136 -12.63 18.67 16.42
N ALA A 137 -12.95 17.38 16.23
CA ALA A 137 -14.31 16.88 16.36
C ALA A 137 -14.84 16.92 17.80
N ILE A 138 -13.97 17.06 18.80
CA ILE A 138 -14.35 17.27 20.20
C ILE A 138 -14.44 18.77 20.52
N ARG A 139 -13.44 19.55 20.09
CA ARG A 139 -13.39 20.99 20.31
C ARG A 139 -14.61 21.71 19.74
N THR A 140 -14.95 21.41 18.48
CA THR A 140 -15.94 22.16 17.73
C THR A 140 -17.36 22.08 18.30
N PRO A 141 -17.92 20.88 18.64
CA PRO A 141 -19.23 20.79 19.29
C PRO A 141 -19.25 21.43 20.69
N LEU A 142 -18.16 21.27 21.47
CA LEU A 142 -18.08 21.87 22.80
C LEU A 142 -18.09 23.40 22.72
N MET A 143 -17.31 23.97 21.82
CA MET A 143 -17.26 25.41 21.55
C MET A 143 -18.65 25.95 21.21
N LEU A 144 -19.37 25.23 20.37
CA LEU A 144 -20.73 25.55 19.97
C LEU A 144 -21.69 25.48 21.14
N ILE A 145 -21.66 24.40 21.93
CA ILE A 145 -22.51 24.23 23.11
C ILE A 145 -22.26 25.35 24.13
N PHE A 146 -21.00 25.64 24.46
CA PHE A 146 -20.68 26.69 25.43
C PHE A 146 -21.04 28.08 24.91
N ALA A 147 -20.78 28.40 23.64
CA ALA A 147 -21.20 29.67 23.03
C ALA A 147 -22.73 29.87 23.19
N PHE A 148 -23.52 28.82 22.97
CA PHE A 148 -24.96 28.87 23.21
C PHE A 148 -25.33 29.06 24.69
N VAL A 149 -24.78 28.23 25.55
CA VAL A 149 -25.10 28.26 26.99
C VAL A 149 -24.84 29.65 27.57
N PHE A 150 -23.68 30.24 27.28
CA PHE A 150 -23.33 31.57 27.74
C PHE A 150 -24.21 32.66 27.10
N SER A 151 -24.51 32.55 25.80
CA SER A 151 -25.41 33.50 25.14
C SER A 151 -26.84 33.46 25.70
N PHE A 152 -27.39 32.25 25.94
CA PHE A 152 -28.71 32.12 26.54
C PHE A 152 -28.78 32.68 27.97
N ARG A 153 -27.68 32.55 28.74
CA ARG A 153 -27.57 33.14 30.08
C ARG A 153 -27.57 34.68 30.05
N ILE A 154 -26.97 35.29 29.04
CA ILE A 154 -26.92 36.73 28.86
C ILE A 154 -28.30 37.25 28.45
N ASN A 155 -28.80 36.79 27.30
CA ASN A 155 -30.11 37.19 26.80
C ASN A 155 -30.65 36.14 25.81
N TRP A 156 -31.65 35.36 26.24
CA TRP A 156 -32.19 34.26 25.45
C TRP A 156 -32.86 34.73 24.13
N ARG A 157 -33.46 35.94 24.09
CA ARG A 157 -34.12 36.47 22.89
C ARG A 157 -33.12 36.82 21.79
N ILE A 158 -31.99 37.38 22.17
CA ILE A 158 -30.90 37.72 21.20
C ILE A 158 -30.16 36.44 20.79
N ALA A 159 -29.98 35.48 21.71
CA ALA A 159 -29.38 34.19 21.40
C ALA A 159 -30.17 33.38 20.35
N LEU A 160 -31.49 33.55 20.29
CA LEU A 160 -32.30 32.92 19.23
C LEU A 160 -31.93 33.40 17.80
N VAL A 161 -31.34 34.58 17.63
CA VAL A 161 -30.95 35.12 16.31
C VAL A 161 -29.91 34.22 15.65
N PHE A 162 -28.85 33.87 16.36
CA PHE A 162 -27.83 33.00 15.77
C PHE A 162 -28.23 31.52 15.81
N LEU A 163 -29.11 31.11 16.75
CA LEU A 163 -29.73 29.79 16.68
C LEU A 163 -30.56 29.63 15.38
N ALA A 164 -31.29 30.67 14.97
CA ALA A 164 -32.05 30.67 13.72
C ALA A 164 -31.14 30.79 12.47
N ALA A 165 -29.99 31.47 12.57
CA ALA A 165 -29.03 31.59 11.47
C ALA A 165 -28.30 30.26 11.15
N MET A 166 -28.12 29.40 12.15
CA MET A 166 -27.42 28.12 11.98
C MET A 166 -28.06 27.17 10.96
N PRO A 167 -29.36 26.86 11.02
CA PRO A 167 -30.00 26.02 10.02
C PRO A 167 -29.87 26.60 8.59
N VAL A 168 -29.92 27.94 8.47
CA VAL A 168 -29.76 28.63 7.20
C VAL A 168 -28.33 28.43 6.66
N LEU A 169 -27.32 28.62 7.49
CA LEU A 169 -25.94 28.38 7.12
C LEU A 169 -25.68 26.89 6.80
N MET A 170 -26.19 25.98 7.63
CA MET A 170 -26.10 24.53 7.36
C MET A 170 -26.73 24.15 6.03
N LEU A 171 -27.92 24.66 5.74
CA LEU A 171 -28.62 24.40 4.50
C LEU A 171 -27.82 24.94 3.29
N ALA A 172 -27.29 26.16 3.41
CA ALA A 172 -26.45 26.76 2.36
C ALA A 172 -25.20 25.92 2.07
N LEU A 173 -24.49 25.50 3.12
CA LEU A 173 -23.30 24.64 3.00
C LEU A 173 -23.66 23.23 2.46
N ALA A 174 -24.75 22.63 2.92
CA ALA A 174 -25.22 21.33 2.44
C ALA A 174 -25.61 21.36 0.96
N LEU A 175 -26.32 22.42 0.54
CA LEU A 175 -26.66 22.65 -0.88
C LEU A 175 -25.39 22.82 -1.73
N MET A 176 -24.46 23.64 -1.26
CA MET A 176 -23.19 23.83 -1.95
C MET A 176 -22.43 22.50 -2.12
N MET A 177 -22.32 21.71 -1.05
CA MET A 177 -21.70 20.39 -1.10
C MET A 177 -22.41 19.43 -2.06
N LYS A 178 -23.75 19.43 -2.07
CA LYS A 178 -24.54 18.63 -3.02
C LYS A 178 -24.22 18.97 -4.48
N PHE A 179 -24.00 20.24 -4.81
CA PHE A 179 -23.65 20.67 -6.16
C PHE A 179 -22.17 20.41 -6.52
N VAL A 180 -21.27 20.52 -5.55
CA VAL A 180 -19.82 20.38 -5.78
C VAL A 180 -19.37 18.92 -5.85
N MET A 181 -19.95 18.01 -5.04
CA MET A 181 -19.56 16.60 -4.95
C MET A 181 -19.53 15.85 -6.29
N PRO A 182 -20.51 16.02 -7.20
CA PRO A 182 -20.46 15.40 -8.53
C PRO A 182 -19.24 15.80 -9.35
N PHE A 183 -18.85 17.10 -9.28
CA PHE A 183 -17.65 17.60 -9.96
C PHE A 183 -16.39 16.95 -9.38
N PHE A 184 -16.24 16.88 -8.08
CA PHE A 184 -15.08 16.22 -7.46
C PHE A 184 -14.95 14.75 -7.87
N ARG A 185 -16.06 13.99 -7.86
CA ARG A 185 -16.06 12.60 -8.32
C ARG A 185 -15.60 12.46 -9.78
N LYS A 186 -16.01 13.41 -10.64
CA LYS A 186 -15.58 13.44 -12.04
C LYS A 186 -14.11 13.81 -12.17
N ILE A 187 -13.66 14.79 -11.41
CA ILE A 187 -12.27 15.25 -11.37
C ILE A 187 -11.35 14.10 -10.94
N PHE A 188 -11.68 13.38 -9.87
CA PHE A 188 -10.85 12.27 -9.39
C PHE A 188 -10.69 11.17 -10.45
N ARG A 189 -11.76 10.77 -11.15
CA ARG A 189 -11.64 9.82 -12.25
C ARG A 189 -10.72 10.31 -13.37
N LYS A 190 -10.87 11.55 -13.78
CA LYS A 190 -9.99 12.14 -14.81
C LYS A 190 -8.54 12.30 -14.32
N TYR A 191 -8.35 12.47 -13.01
CA TYR A 191 -7.01 12.50 -12.43
C TYR A 191 -6.36 11.11 -12.49
N ASP A 192 -7.14 10.05 -12.27
CA ASP A 192 -6.68 8.66 -12.43
C ASP A 192 -6.30 8.39 -13.89
N ASP A 193 -7.15 8.77 -14.86
CA ASP A 193 -6.89 8.65 -16.30
C ASP A 193 -5.63 9.44 -16.72
N MET A 194 -5.43 10.63 -16.15
CA MET A 194 -4.24 11.46 -16.39
C MET A 194 -2.98 10.78 -15.82
N ASN A 195 -3.03 10.28 -14.61
CA ASN A 195 -1.91 9.58 -13.97
C ASN A 195 -1.53 8.32 -14.74
N GLU A 196 -2.51 7.53 -15.19
CA GLU A 196 -2.29 6.35 -16.03
C GLU A 196 -1.59 6.73 -17.34
N SER A 197 -2.06 7.79 -18.02
CA SER A 197 -1.44 8.30 -19.26
C SER A 197 0.00 8.78 -19.04
N VAL A 198 0.28 9.48 -17.92
CA VAL A 198 1.64 9.91 -17.57
C VAL A 198 2.53 8.72 -17.26
N GLN A 199 2.04 7.75 -16.49
CA GLN A 199 2.79 6.55 -16.14
C GLN A 199 3.13 5.72 -17.39
N GLU A 200 2.16 5.53 -18.29
CA GLU A 200 2.36 4.86 -19.58
C GLU A 200 3.45 5.56 -20.41
N ASN A 201 3.34 6.89 -20.54
CA ASN A 201 4.30 7.68 -21.31
C ASN A 201 5.72 7.62 -20.74
N VAL A 202 5.86 7.77 -19.40
CA VAL A 202 7.17 7.70 -18.73
C VAL A 202 7.79 6.30 -18.84
N GLN A 203 7.01 5.25 -18.70
CA GLN A 203 7.49 3.87 -18.89
C GLN A 203 7.91 3.59 -20.33
N ALA A 204 7.13 4.11 -21.29
CA ALA A 204 7.38 3.93 -22.72
C ALA A 204 8.19 5.08 -23.35
N ILE A 205 8.85 5.93 -22.56
CA ILE A 205 9.50 7.16 -23.08
C ILE A 205 10.54 6.89 -24.20
N ARG A 206 11.22 5.75 -24.13
CA ARG A 206 12.17 5.33 -25.18
C ARG A 206 11.44 5.04 -26.49
N VAL A 207 10.26 4.45 -26.44
CA VAL A 207 9.40 4.20 -27.62
C VAL A 207 8.92 5.53 -28.19
N VAL A 208 8.40 6.42 -27.35
CA VAL A 208 7.95 7.76 -27.76
C VAL A 208 9.08 8.50 -28.49
N LYS A 209 10.31 8.43 -27.94
CA LYS A 209 11.51 9.05 -28.53
C LYS A 209 11.92 8.39 -29.83
N SER A 210 11.95 7.05 -29.90
CA SER A 210 12.38 6.32 -31.10
C SER A 210 11.43 6.50 -32.29
N PHE A 211 10.12 6.73 -32.01
CA PHE A 211 9.12 6.99 -33.06
C PHE A 211 8.82 8.47 -33.30
N VAL A 212 9.54 9.40 -32.60
CA VAL A 212 9.37 10.86 -32.72
C VAL A 212 7.90 11.28 -32.51
N ARG A 213 7.28 10.77 -31.44
CA ARG A 213 5.86 10.98 -31.11
C ARG A 213 5.61 11.92 -29.94
N GLU A 214 6.60 12.74 -29.57
CA GLU A 214 6.51 13.66 -28.43
C GLU A 214 5.35 14.64 -28.55
N ASP A 215 5.13 15.19 -29.74
CA ASP A 215 4.08 16.20 -29.94
C ASP A 215 2.68 15.57 -29.89
N TYR A 216 2.53 14.34 -30.32
CA TYR A 216 1.29 13.59 -30.15
C TYR A 216 0.97 13.36 -28.65
N GLU A 217 1.97 12.91 -27.88
CA GLU A 217 1.81 12.67 -26.44
C GLU A 217 1.57 13.97 -25.66
N LYS A 218 2.25 15.06 -26.02
CA LYS A 218 1.96 16.40 -25.45
C LYS A 218 0.51 16.81 -25.70
N GLY A 219 0.02 16.65 -26.93
CA GLY A 219 -1.37 16.96 -27.27
C GLY A 219 -2.39 16.09 -26.51
N LYS A 220 -2.11 14.80 -26.35
CA LYS A 220 -2.92 13.86 -25.53
C LYS A 220 -3.00 14.33 -24.07
N PHE A 221 -1.85 14.67 -23.48
CA PHE A 221 -1.76 15.17 -22.11
C PHE A 221 -2.46 16.52 -21.93
N GLU A 222 -2.23 17.46 -22.85
CA GLU A 222 -2.84 18.80 -22.79
C GLU A 222 -4.36 18.75 -22.85
N LYS A 223 -4.93 17.86 -23.65
CA LYS A 223 -6.38 17.62 -23.70
C LYS A 223 -6.91 17.17 -22.34
N VAL A 224 -6.36 16.12 -21.74
CA VAL A 224 -6.79 15.61 -20.44
C VAL A 224 -6.59 16.65 -19.34
N SER A 225 -5.42 17.29 -19.31
CA SER A 225 -5.09 18.35 -18.35
C SER A 225 -6.06 19.55 -18.46
N SER A 226 -6.42 19.97 -19.68
CA SER A 226 -7.37 21.06 -19.88
C SER A 226 -8.79 20.68 -19.44
N GLU A 227 -9.21 19.43 -19.60
CA GLU A 227 -10.48 18.93 -19.09
C GLU A 227 -10.53 18.90 -17.56
N VAL A 228 -9.44 18.44 -16.91
CA VAL A 228 -9.29 18.47 -15.44
C VAL A 228 -9.37 19.91 -14.96
N ARG A 229 -8.60 20.83 -15.58
CA ARG A 229 -8.61 22.27 -15.25
C ARG A 229 -10.02 22.85 -15.34
N ASN A 230 -10.75 22.54 -16.41
CA ASN A 230 -12.08 23.10 -16.62
C ASN A 230 -13.10 22.62 -15.58
N ASP A 231 -13.09 21.32 -15.24
CA ASP A 231 -13.97 20.75 -14.23
C ASP A 231 -13.57 21.23 -12.82
N PHE A 232 -12.25 21.35 -12.53
CA PHE A 232 -11.74 21.91 -11.28
C PHE A 232 -12.14 23.37 -11.12
N THR A 233 -12.00 24.19 -12.19
CA THR A 233 -12.41 25.60 -12.18
C THR A 233 -13.91 25.76 -11.88
N LYS A 234 -14.77 24.86 -12.40
CA LYS A 234 -16.22 24.88 -12.08
C LYS A 234 -16.47 24.53 -10.61
N ALA A 235 -15.80 23.52 -10.08
CA ALA A 235 -15.92 23.14 -8.67
C ALA A 235 -15.44 24.27 -7.75
N GLU A 236 -14.27 24.85 -8.05
CA GLU A 236 -13.69 25.94 -7.26
C GLU A 236 -14.53 27.22 -7.31
N ARG A 237 -15.15 27.58 -8.44
CA ARG A 237 -16.09 28.72 -8.52
C ARG A 237 -17.27 28.55 -7.57
N ILE A 238 -17.79 27.34 -7.42
CA ILE A 238 -18.89 27.08 -6.48
C ILE A 238 -18.34 27.13 -5.03
N MET A 239 -17.18 26.51 -4.77
CA MET A 239 -16.56 26.54 -3.45
C MET A 239 -16.16 27.94 -3.00
N ALA A 240 -15.71 28.78 -3.93
CA ALA A 240 -15.35 30.16 -3.65
C ALA A 240 -16.52 31.00 -3.07
N LEU A 241 -17.77 30.58 -3.30
CA LEU A 241 -18.95 31.21 -2.70
C LEU A 241 -19.12 30.89 -1.21
N ALA A 242 -18.46 29.85 -0.69
CA ALA A 242 -18.60 29.45 0.72
C ALA A 242 -18.20 30.57 1.68
N TRP A 243 -17.05 31.18 1.44
CA TRP A 243 -16.53 32.26 2.28
C TRP A 243 -17.41 33.51 2.25
N PRO A 244 -17.82 34.06 1.08
CA PRO A 244 -18.77 35.21 1.01
C PRO A 244 -20.12 34.91 1.67
N ILE A 245 -20.70 33.70 1.48
CA ILE A 245 -21.96 33.30 2.12
C ILE A 245 -21.81 33.28 3.63
N MET A 246 -20.74 32.73 4.14
CA MET A 246 -20.44 32.71 5.57
C MET A 246 -20.27 34.11 6.12
N MET A 247 -19.50 34.99 5.43
CA MET A 247 -19.31 36.39 5.86
C MET A 247 -20.62 37.16 5.84
N LEU A 248 -21.44 36.97 4.80
CA LEU A 248 -22.77 37.56 4.73
C LEU A 248 -23.64 37.15 5.93
N CYS A 249 -23.62 35.88 6.27
CA CYS A 249 -24.34 35.32 7.44
C CYS A 249 -23.82 35.97 8.73
N ILE A 250 -22.50 36.00 8.94
CA ILE A 250 -21.87 36.58 10.14
C ILE A 250 -22.26 38.09 10.27
N PHE A 251 -22.08 38.87 9.20
CA PHE A 251 -22.39 40.32 9.25
C PHE A 251 -23.89 40.58 9.42
N THR A 252 -24.75 39.74 8.81
CA THR A 252 -26.22 39.84 9.01
C THR A 252 -26.60 39.57 10.46
N VAL A 253 -26.09 38.46 11.02
CA VAL A 253 -26.30 38.12 12.44
C VAL A 253 -25.77 39.21 13.35
N MET A 254 -24.56 39.72 13.09
CA MET A 254 -23.96 40.82 13.84
C MET A 254 -24.81 42.10 13.79
N ALA A 255 -25.29 42.48 12.61
CA ALA A 255 -26.14 43.69 12.43
C ALA A 255 -27.48 43.54 13.21
N VAL A 256 -28.11 42.37 13.15
CA VAL A 256 -29.34 42.07 13.90
C VAL A 256 -29.10 42.08 15.40
N ILE A 257 -28.03 41.46 15.90
CA ILE A 257 -27.64 41.45 17.31
C ILE A 257 -27.37 42.88 17.81
N MET A 258 -26.61 43.69 17.02
CA MET A 258 -26.33 45.09 17.33
C MET A 258 -27.61 45.89 17.41
N PHE A 259 -28.50 45.75 16.42
CA PHE A 259 -29.79 46.49 16.41
C PHE A 259 -30.69 46.10 17.60
N LEU A 260 -30.93 44.81 17.81
CA LEU A 260 -31.77 44.32 18.90
C LEU A 260 -31.14 44.58 20.28
N GLY A 261 -29.84 44.43 20.39
CA GLY A 261 -29.09 44.67 21.63
C GLY A 261 -29.08 46.15 22.00
N SER A 262 -28.73 47.05 21.06
CA SER A 262 -28.78 48.47 21.30
C SER A 262 -30.18 48.97 21.65
N LYS A 263 -31.23 48.48 20.96
CA LYS A 263 -32.62 48.77 21.29
C LYS A 263 -32.93 48.33 22.72
N THR A 264 -32.51 47.11 23.13
CA THR A 264 -32.74 46.58 24.47
C THR A 264 -32.01 47.40 25.53
N ILE A 265 -30.75 47.82 25.29
CA ILE A 265 -29.98 48.66 26.21
C ILE A 265 -30.67 50.00 26.42
N ILE A 266 -31.07 50.68 25.34
CA ILE A 266 -31.69 52.01 25.39
C ILE A 266 -33.06 51.93 26.11
N THR A 267 -33.91 50.94 25.76
CA THR A 267 -35.26 50.82 26.34
C THR A 267 -35.27 50.34 27.77
N SER A 268 -34.22 49.66 28.26
CA SER A 268 -34.11 49.20 29.64
C SER A 268 -33.14 50.00 30.49
N HIS A 269 -32.60 51.10 29.96
CA HIS A 269 -31.57 51.91 30.64
C HIS A 269 -30.39 51.07 31.17
N GLY A 270 -30.03 50.00 30.43
CA GLY A 270 -28.94 49.10 30.81
C GLY A 270 -29.30 47.98 31.80
N GLU A 271 -30.49 47.93 32.35
CA GLU A 271 -30.88 46.92 33.36
C GLU A 271 -30.98 45.50 32.77
N LYS A 272 -31.49 45.33 31.55
CA LYS A 272 -31.69 44.00 30.92
C LYS A 272 -30.52 43.54 30.11
N LEU A 273 -29.67 44.46 29.63
CA LEU A 273 -28.49 44.14 28.84
C LEU A 273 -27.50 45.32 28.95
N THR A 274 -26.24 44.99 29.25
CA THR A 274 -25.15 46.00 29.29
C THR A 274 -24.38 46.04 27.96
N VAL A 275 -23.55 47.08 27.75
CA VAL A 275 -22.68 47.19 26.56
C VAL A 275 -21.65 46.06 26.51
N GLY A 276 -21.12 45.68 27.68
CA GLY A 276 -20.18 44.54 27.78
C GLY A 276 -20.85 43.23 27.38
N ASN A 277 -22.06 42.99 27.87
CA ASN A 277 -22.83 41.80 27.51
C ASN A 277 -23.18 41.75 26.00
N LEU A 278 -23.48 42.91 25.37
CA LEU A 278 -23.69 42.96 23.95
C LEU A 278 -22.43 42.58 23.17
N SER A 279 -21.25 43.05 23.59
CA SER A 279 -19.97 42.65 23.04
C SER A 279 -19.71 41.15 23.14
N ALA A 280 -20.02 40.56 24.32
CA ALA A 280 -19.89 39.10 24.52
C ALA A 280 -20.81 38.30 23.58
N LEU A 281 -22.08 38.73 23.42
CA LEU A 281 -23.04 38.09 22.50
C LEU A 281 -22.53 38.07 21.03
N ILE A 282 -21.91 39.16 20.58
CA ILE A 282 -21.30 39.26 19.24
C ILE A 282 -20.17 38.21 19.11
N ASN A 283 -19.28 38.16 20.11
CA ASN A 283 -18.18 37.19 20.10
C ASN A 283 -18.70 35.74 20.11
N TYR A 284 -19.70 35.40 20.93
CA TYR A 284 -20.29 34.08 20.95
C TYR A 284 -20.98 33.73 19.63
N ALA A 285 -21.63 34.68 18.94
CA ALA A 285 -22.23 34.44 17.64
C ALA A 285 -21.15 34.10 16.60
N ILE A 286 -20.05 34.84 16.59
CA ILE A 286 -18.90 34.55 15.68
C ILE A 286 -18.31 33.17 15.99
N MET A 287 -18.06 32.86 17.26
CA MET A 287 -17.52 31.57 17.69
C MET A 287 -18.43 30.41 17.28
N ALA A 288 -19.76 30.57 17.45
CA ALA A 288 -20.72 29.54 17.04
C ALA A 288 -20.75 29.30 15.53
N LEU A 289 -20.78 30.36 14.74
CA LEU A 289 -20.78 30.26 13.27
C LEU A 289 -19.47 29.69 12.72
N MET A 290 -18.31 30.09 13.27
CA MET A 290 -17.01 29.52 12.92
C MET A 290 -16.91 28.03 13.29
N SER A 291 -17.47 27.63 14.45
CA SER A 291 -17.51 26.23 14.86
C SER A 291 -18.35 25.39 13.90
N MET A 292 -19.44 25.92 13.36
CA MET A 292 -20.25 25.25 12.34
C MET A 292 -19.47 24.96 11.06
N MET A 293 -18.70 25.93 10.59
CA MET A 293 -17.83 25.74 9.42
C MET A 293 -16.78 24.64 9.66
N MET A 294 -16.12 24.70 10.82
CA MET A 294 -15.13 23.67 11.21
C MET A 294 -15.75 22.27 11.29
N LEU A 295 -16.96 22.15 11.84
CA LEU A 295 -17.68 20.87 11.92
C LEU A 295 -17.98 20.31 10.51
N SER A 296 -18.37 21.17 9.58
CA SER A 296 -18.56 20.77 8.17
C SER A 296 -17.27 20.23 7.54
N MET A 297 -16.14 20.90 7.78
CA MET A 297 -14.83 20.44 7.29
C MET A 297 -14.42 19.08 7.88
N VAL A 298 -14.64 18.89 9.18
CA VAL A 298 -14.39 17.60 9.85
C VAL A 298 -15.21 16.49 9.20
N PHE A 299 -16.49 16.73 8.94
CA PHE A 299 -17.38 15.75 8.30
C PHE A 299 -16.87 15.32 6.92
N VAL A 300 -16.45 16.28 6.08
CA VAL A 300 -15.88 16.00 4.74
C VAL A 300 -14.63 15.13 4.86
N MET A 301 -13.68 15.52 5.72
CA MET A 301 -12.43 14.79 5.89
C MET A 301 -12.64 13.37 6.42
N LEU A 302 -13.56 13.18 7.38
CA LEU A 302 -13.91 11.85 7.88
C LEU A 302 -14.52 11.00 6.77
N THR A 303 -15.41 11.56 5.95
CA THR A 303 -16.04 10.84 4.84
C THR A 303 -14.99 10.36 3.83
N MET A 304 -14.00 11.19 3.49
CA MET A 304 -12.89 10.81 2.60
C MET A 304 -12.01 9.71 3.20
N SER A 305 -11.85 9.69 4.51
CA SER A 305 -10.99 8.71 5.18
C SER A 305 -11.64 7.34 5.40
N VAL A 306 -12.98 7.23 5.27
CA VAL A 306 -13.71 5.95 5.43
C VAL A 306 -13.24 4.91 4.44
N GLU A 307 -13.03 5.29 3.18
CA GLU A 307 -12.57 4.38 2.13
C GLU A 307 -11.16 3.85 2.42
N SER A 308 -10.23 4.73 2.80
CA SER A 308 -8.88 4.34 3.24
C SER A 308 -8.93 3.40 4.45
N ALA A 309 -9.81 3.66 5.41
CA ALA A 309 -10.01 2.80 6.58
C ALA A 309 -10.54 1.40 6.19
N ASN A 310 -11.45 1.32 5.21
CA ASN A 310 -11.96 0.05 4.70
C ASN A 310 -10.89 -0.76 3.98
N ARG A 311 -10.04 -0.11 3.17
CA ARG A 311 -8.93 -0.76 2.48
C ARG A 311 -7.87 -1.30 3.45
N ILE A 312 -7.57 -0.56 4.52
CA ILE A 312 -6.68 -1.05 5.59
C ILE A 312 -7.30 -2.24 6.32
N LYS A 313 -8.58 -2.14 6.68
CA LYS A 313 -9.31 -3.25 7.32
C LYS A 313 -9.24 -4.52 6.47
N GLU A 314 -9.44 -4.41 5.16
CA GLU A 314 -9.39 -5.54 4.25
C GLU A 314 -8.08 -6.32 4.40
N VAL A 315 -6.93 -5.62 4.43
CA VAL A 315 -5.62 -6.26 4.65
C VAL A 315 -5.54 -6.92 6.02
N LEU A 316 -5.95 -6.21 7.08
CA LEU A 316 -5.81 -6.71 8.46
C LEU A 316 -6.70 -7.91 8.77
N VAL A 317 -7.83 -8.06 8.07
CA VAL A 317 -8.82 -9.14 8.30
C VAL A 317 -8.59 -10.32 7.35
N THR A 318 -7.93 -10.13 6.21
CA THR A 318 -7.64 -11.20 5.28
C THR A 318 -6.71 -12.21 5.94
N GLU A 319 -7.13 -13.46 5.99
CA GLU A 319 -6.29 -14.57 6.44
C GLU A 319 -5.56 -15.16 5.24
N SER A 320 -4.34 -15.63 5.45
CA SER A 320 -3.59 -16.37 4.46
C SER A 320 -4.32 -17.69 4.14
N SER A 321 -4.45 -18.00 2.86
CA SER A 321 -5.02 -19.27 2.39
C SER A 321 -4.12 -20.45 2.74
N LEU A 322 -2.81 -20.22 2.87
CA LEU A 322 -1.84 -21.24 3.23
C LEU A 322 -1.41 -21.08 4.68
N LYS A 323 -1.52 -22.16 5.45
CA LYS A 323 -1.06 -22.24 6.85
C LYS A 323 -0.26 -23.51 7.04
N SER A 324 0.81 -23.44 7.84
CA SER A 324 1.47 -24.63 8.35
C SER A 324 0.51 -25.38 9.29
N PRO A 325 0.44 -26.72 9.23
CA PRO A 325 -0.27 -27.49 10.23
C PRO A 325 0.42 -27.36 11.60
N GLU A 326 -0.36 -27.49 12.69
CA GLU A 326 0.16 -27.32 14.07
C GLU A 326 1.30 -28.31 14.41
N ASN A 327 1.28 -29.51 13.81
CA ASN A 327 2.31 -30.54 13.96
C ASN A 327 2.92 -30.91 12.60
N GLY A 328 3.28 -29.88 11.81
CA GLY A 328 3.85 -30.09 10.48
C GLY A 328 5.19 -30.83 10.51
N ILE A 329 5.43 -31.59 9.46
CA ILE A 329 6.71 -32.31 9.25
C ILE A 329 7.79 -31.24 9.00
N THR A 330 8.87 -31.31 9.80
CA THR A 330 9.95 -30.29 9.78
C THR A 330 11.17 -30.69 8.95
N THR A 331 11.17 -31.90 8.37
CA THR A 331 12.29 -32.39 7.56
C THR A 331 11.78 -33.07 6.29
N VAL A 332 12.36 -32.71 5.16
CA VAL A 332 12.14 -33.38 3.87
C VAL A 332 13.24 -34.44 3.72
N GLU A 333 12.85 -35.73 3.61
CA GLU A 333 13.81 -36.82 3.60
C GLU A 333 14.64 -36.86 2.31
N ASN A 334 14.00 -36.81 1.17
CA ASN A 334 14.62 -36.88 -0.15
C ASN A 334 13.95 -35.93 -1.15
N GLY A 335 14.42 -35.92 -2.40
CA GLY A 335 13.90 -35.08 -3.47
C GLY A 335 12.88 -35.73 -4.39
N ASP A 336 12.20 -36.84 -3.93
CA ASP A 336 11.14 -37.49 -4.70
C ASP A 336 9.93 -36.55 -4.83
N ILE A 337 9.30 -36.54 -6.01
CA ILE A 337 8.11 -35.71 -6.27
C ILE A 337 7.08 -36.57 -7.00
N THR A 338 5.85 -36.63 -6.47
CA THR A 338 4.78 -37.39 -7.11
C THR A 338 3.49 -36.57 -7.17
N PHE A 339 2.99 -36.37 -8.38
CA PHE A 339 1.68 -35.78 -8.63
C PHE A 339 0.67 -36.90 -8.88
N GLU A 340 -0.40 -36.96 -8.08
CA GLU A 340 -1.47 -37.96 -8.18
C GLU A 340 -2.79 -37.25 -8.52
N ASN A 341 -3.20 -37.34 -9.78
CA ASN A 341 -4.45 -36.74 -10.32
C ASN A 341 -4.58 -35.25 -9.96
N VAL A 342 -3.49 -34.48 -10.04
CA VAL A 342 -3.46 -33.08 -9.60
C VAL A 342 -4.14 -32.19 -10.64
N SER A 343 -5.13 -31.43 -10.17
CA SER A 343 -5.73 -30.31 -10.92
C SER A 343 -5.60 -29.01 -10.11
N PHE A 344 -5.39 -27.89 -10.79
CA PHE A 344 -5.16 -26.59 -10.13
C PHE A 344 -5.85 -25.45 -10.83
N LYS A 345 -6.42 -24.53 -10.04
CA LYS A 345 -6.97 -23.22 -10.45
C LYS A 345 -6.39 -22.11 -9.59
N TYR A 346 -6.04 -20.98 -10.18
CA TYR A 346 -5.60 -19.78 -9.45
C TYR A 346 -6.72 -19.12 -8.64
N SER A 347 -7.98 -19.37 -9.00
CA SER A 347 -9.14 -18.88 -8.27
C SER A 347 -10.25 -19.92 -8.35
N GLU A 348 -10.96 -20.13 -7.25
CA GLU A 348 -12.16 -21.01 -7.21
C GLU A 348 -13.25 -20.59 -8.23
N LYS A 349 -13.27 -19.30 -8.59
CA LYS A 349 -14.20 -18.74 -9.57
C LYS A 349 -13.77 -18.92 -11.03
N ALA A 350 -12.54 -19.41 -11.27
CA ALA A 350 -12.06 -19.64 -12.63
C ALA A 350 -12.83 -20.80 -13.29
N GLU A 351 -13.30 -20.57 -14.50
CA GLU A 351 -14.03 -21.59 -15.28
C GLU A 351 -13.11 -22.73 -15.74
N LYS A 352 -11.84 -22.42 -16.03
CA LYS A 352 -10.87 -23.39 -16.56
C LYS A 352 -9.79 -23.73 -15.52
N TYR A 353 -9.35 -24.97 -15.54
CA TYR A 353 -8.15 -25.37 -14.83
C TYR A 353 -6.89 -24.81 -15.50
N ALA A 354 -5.92 -24.40 -14.70
CA ALA A 354 -4.58 -24.09 -15.18
C ALA A 354 -3.76 -25.37 -15.37
N LEU A 355 -4.00 -26.37 -14.52
CA LEU A 355 -3.47 -27.73 -14.64
C LEU A 355 -4.61 -28.73 -14.48
N GLU A 356 -4.65 -29.78 -15.29
CA GLU A 356 -5.74 -30.74 -15.30
C GLU A 356 -5.23 -32.17 -15.36
N ASN A 357 -5.60 -32.96 -14.32
CA ASN A 357 -5.29 -34.38 -14.18
C ASN A 357 -3.80 -34.74 -14.39
N ILE A 358 -2.91 -34.02 -13.72
CA ILE A 358 -1.48 -34.26 -13.80
C ILE A 358 -1.12 -35.51 -12.99
N ASN A 359 -0.49 -36.47 -13.65
CA ASN A 359 0.09 -37.68 -13.06
C ASN A 359 1.57 -37.73 -13.46
N LEU A 360 2.49 -37.61 -12.49
CA LEU A 360 3.91 -37.53 -12.74
C LEU A 360 4.69 -38.05 -11.53
N SER A 361 5.75 -38.79 -11.77
CA SER A 361 6.70 -39.19 -10.74
C SER A 361 8.12 -38.85 -11.16
N ILE A 362 8.84 -38.18 -10.26
CA ILE A 362 10.24 -37.75 -10.38
C ILE A 362 11.00 -38.34 -9.21
N LYS A 363 12.11 -39.01 -9.44
CA LYS A 363 12.96 -39.61 -8.40
C LYS A 363 14.01 -38.59 -7.91
N SER A 364 14.42 -38.76 -6.68
CA SER A 364 15.48 -37.97 -6.06
C SER A 364 16.76 -38.07 -6.89
N GLY A 365 17.38 -36.90 -7.18
CA GLY A 365 18.58 -36.80 -7.99
C GLY A 365 18.34 -36.69 -9.52
N GLU A 366 17.13 -37.05 -10.02
CA GLU A 366 16.81 -36.90 -11.45
C GLU A 366 16.90 -35.43 -11.92
N THR A 367 17.35 -35.27 -13.14
CA THR A 367 17.27 -34.00 -13.88
C THR A 367 16.08 -34.06 -14.83
N VAL A 368 15.08 -33.22 -14.65
CA VAL A 368 13.85 -33.22 -15.42
C VAL A 368 13.73 -31.92 -16.21
N GLY A 369 13.58 -32.06 -17.52
CA GLY A 369 13.28 -30.96 -18.44
C GLY A 369 11.76 -30.77 -18.60
N ILE A 370 11.27 -29.54 -18.60
CA ILE A 370 9.87 -29.23 -18.92
C ILE A 370 9.81 -28.31 -20.11
N LEU A 371 9.18 -28.78 -21.18
CA LEU A 371 8.99 -28.04 -22.44
C LEU A 371 7.49 -27.79 -22.71
N GLY A 372 7.20 -26.85 -23.56
CA GLY A 372 5.85 -26.55 -24.05
C GLY A 372 5.70 -25.08 -24.47
N GLY A 373 4.66 -24.77 -25.18
CA GLY A 373 4.37 -23.41 -25.66
C GLY A 373 4.13 -22.39 -24.55
N THR A 374 4.09 -21.13 -24.91
CA THR A 374 3.69 -20.06 -23.97
C THR A 374 2.25 -20.29 -23.52
N GLY A 375 2.00 -20.23 -22.21
CA GLY A 375 0.66 -20.48 -21.66
C GLY A 375 0.34 -21.97 -21.40
N SER A 376 1.27 -22.91 -21.61
CA SER A 376 1.06 -24.34 -21.30
C SER A 376 1.10 -24.69 -19.81
N SER A 377 1.21 -23.72 -18.92
CA SER A 377 1.17 -23.85 -17.44
C SER A 377 2.38 -24.52 -16.81
N LYS A 378 3.57 -24.48 -17.45
CA LYS A 378 4.82 -25.00 -16.90
C LYS A 378 5.17 -24.42 -15.53
N SER A 379 5.17 -23.08 -15.43
CA SER A 379 5.45 -22.38 -14.17
C SER A 379 4.41 -22.71 -13.10
N SER A 380 3.13 -22.89 -13.46
CA SER A 380 2.08 -23.30 -12.52
C SER A 380 2.38 -24.67 -11.91
N LEU A 381 2.88 -25.63 -12.71
CA LEU A 381 3.23 -26.96 -12.24
C LEU A 381 4.31 -26.91 -11.16
N VAL A 382 5.40 -26.20 -11.42
CA VAL A 382 6.54 -26.18 -10.49
C VAL A 382 6.28 -25.32 -9.26
N GLN A 383 5.40 -24.32 -9.31
CA GLN A 383 5.01 -23.48 -8.18
C GLN A 383 4.23 -24.24 -7.10
N LEU A 384 3.61 -25.36 -7.45
CA LEU A 384 2.94 -26.24 -6.48
C LEU A 384 3.93 -26.99 -5.58
N ILE A 385 5.14 -27.31 -6.07
CA ILE A 385 6.14 -28.12 -5.35
C ILE A 385 6.58 -27.43 -4.04
N PRO A 386 7.00 -26.14 -4.00
CA PRO A 386 7.29 -25.43 -2.76
C PRO A 386 6.00 -24.95 -2.05
N ARG A 387 4.83 -25.43 -2.47
CA ARG A 387 3.53 -25.04 -1.95
C ARG A 387 3.37 -23.51 -1.93
N LEU A 388 3.61 -22.83 -3.09
CA LEU A 388 3.26 -21.41 -3.26
C LEU A 388 1.75 -21.24 -3.42
N TYR A 389 1.10 -22.28 -3.95
CA TYR A 389 -0.36 -22.47 -4.02
C TYR A 389 -0.69 -23.90 -3.61
N ASP A 390 -1.89 -24.13 -3.10
CA ASP A 390 -2.40 -25.48 -2.85
C ASP A 390 -3.06 -26.07 -4.12
N VAL A 391 -2.99 -27.39 -4.29
CA VAL A 391 -3.70 -28.08 -5.36
C VAL A 391 -5.21 -27.98 -5.13
N SER A 392 -5.98 -27.82 -6.23
CA SER A 392 -7.46 -27.79 -6.16
C SER A 392 -8.04 -29.19 -6.01
N GLU A 393 -7.45 -30.18 -6.68
CA GLU A 393 -7.84 -31.58 -6.63
C GLU A 393 -6.60 -32.47 -6.68
N GLY A 394 -6.68 -33.69 -6.17
CA GLY A 394 -5.58 -34.63 -6.13
C GLY A 394 -4.62 -34.43 -4.97
N ARG A 395 -3.42 -34.99 -5.09
CA ARG A 395 -2.36 -34.89 -4.09
C ARG A 395 -1.01 -34.67 -4.74
N LEU A 396 -0.18 -33.85 -4.08
CA LEU A 396 1.23 -33.65 -4.43
C LEU A 396 2.09 -34.11 -3.27
N LEU A 397 2.96 -35.07 -3.53
CA LEU A 397 3.87 -35.63 -2.53
C LEU A 397 5.30 -35.14 -2.81
N VAL A 398 6.04 -34.82 -1.76
CA VAL A 398 7.48 -34.57 -1.75
C VAL A 398 8.09 -35.47 -0.67
N GLY A 399 9.09 -36.31 -1.02
CA GLY A 399 9.64 -37.26 -0.10
C GLY A 399 8.58 -38.22 0.47
N ASP A 400 7.66 -38.68 -0.38
CA ASP A 400 6.53 -39.60 -0.04
C ASP A 400 5.50 -39.04 0.95
N LYS A 401 5.55 -37.74 1.27
CA LYS A 401 4.56 -37.06 2.14
C LYS A 401 3.83 -35.97 1.36
N ASP A 402 2.54 -35.77 1.69
CA ASP A 402 1.75 -34.71 1.10
C ASP A 402 2.36 -33.32 1.47
N VAL A 403 2.50 -32.43 0.50
CA VAL A 403 3.02 -31.07 0.74
C VAL A 403 2.23 -30.30 1.78
N ARG A 404 0.97 -30.68 2.01
CA ARG A 404 0.08 -30.07 3.02
C ARG A 404 0.41 -30.48 4.45
N ASP A 405 1.12 -31.58 4.64
CA ASP A 405 1.51 -32.11 5.95
C ASP A 405 2.82 -31.50 6.47
N TYR A 406 3.55 -30.82 5.61
CA TYR A 406 4.80 -30.14 5.97
C TYR A 406 4.57 -28.79 6.64
N ASP A 407 5.47 -28.44 7.56
CA ASP A 407 5.71 -27.03 7.88
C ASP A 407 6.18 -26.29 6.64
N LEU A 408 5.57 -25.12 6.35
CA LEU A 408 5.85 -24.37 5.12
C LEU A 408 7.31 -23.91 5.03
N VAL A 409 7.92 -23.57 6.17
CA VAL A 409 9.33 -23.14 6.19
C VAL A 409 10.23 -24.31 5.86
N ALA A 410 10.01 -25.46 6.51
CA ALA A 410 10.80 -26.68 6.28
C ALA A 410 10.70 -27.18 4.82
N LEU A 411 9.51 -27.18 4.23
CA LEU A 411 9.33 -27.53 2.81
C LEU A 411 10.07 -26.55 1.91
N ARG A 412 9.87 -25.24 2.11
CA ARG A 412 10.50 -24.19 1.29
C ARG A 412 12.00 -24.10 1.52
N ASP A 413 12.52 -24.53 2.66
CA ASP A 413 13.96 -24.65 2.89
C ASP A 413 14.59 -25.79 2.11
N SER A 414 13.83 -26.85 1.84
CA SER A 414 14.29 -27.98 1.05
C SER A 414 14.10 -27.79 -0.46
N VAL A 415 13.28 -26.83 -0.89
CA VAL A 415 13.00 -26.52 -2.30
C VAL A 415 13.48 -25.11 -2.63
N SER A 416 14.46 -24.98 -3.50
CA SER A 416 14.90 -23.68 -4.04
C SER A 416 14.33 -23.45 -5.42
N MET A 417 13.84 -22.25 -5.67
CA MET A 417 13.26 -21.88 -6.96
C MET A 417 13.90 -20.59 -7.50
N VAL A 418 14.41 -20.64 -8.71
CA VAL A 418 14.78 -19.46 -9.49
C VAL A 418 13.62 -19.13 -10.41
N LEU A 419 12.98 -17.99 -10.16
CA LEU A 419 11.78 -17.55 -10.88
C LEU A 419 12.14 -17.00 -12.26
N GLN A 420 11.23 -17.06 -13.21
CA GLN A 420 11.38 -16.47 -14.55
C GLN A 420 11.76 -14.99 -14.50
N LYS A 421 11.13 -14.21 -13.60
CA LYS A 421 11.49 -12.81 -13.35
C LYS A 421 12.53 -12.71 -12.24
N ASN A 422 13.78 -12.66 -12.64
CA ASN A 422 14.92 -12.54 -11.72
C ASN A 422 14.96 -11.16 -11.06
N VAL A 423 14.95 -11.13 -9.73
CA VAL A 423 15.00 -9.89 -8.93
C VAL A 423 16.17 -9.96 -7.96
N LEU A 424 17.01 -8.92 -7.97
CA LEU A 424 18.05 -8.70 -6.97
C LEU A 424 17.63 -7.53 -6.06
N PHE A 425 18.03 -7.61 -4.80
CA PHE A 425 17.80 -6.55 -3.82
C PHE A 425 18.94 -5.54 -3.83
N SER A 426 18.67 -4.31 -3.43
CA SER A 426 19.72 -3.32 -3.20
C SER A 426 20.61 -3.78 -2.06
N GLY A 427 21.93 -3.77 -2.31
CA GLY A 427 22.96 -4.29 -1.40
C GLY A 427 24.12 -4.88 -2.18
N THR A 428 25.09 -5.48 -1.52
CA THR A 428 26.24 -6.10 -2.19
C THR A 428 25.84 -7.43 -2.88
N ILE A 429 26.68 -7.90 -3.81
CA ILE A 429 26.54 -9.24 -4.40
C ILE A 429 26.52 -10.30 -3.30
N LYS A 430 27.43 -10.21 -2.34
CA LYS A 430 27.53 -11.11 -1.19
C LYS A 430 26.24 -11.16 -0.38
N GLU A 431 25.67 -10.00 -0.04
CA GLU A 431 24.39 -9.91 0.66
C GLU A 431 23.24 -10.53 -0.14
N ASN A 432 23.20 -10.31 -1.46
CA ASN A 432 22.20 -10.93 -2.32
C ASN A 432 22.27 -12.46 -2.34
N ILE A 433 23.47 -13.04 -2.27
CA ILE A 433 23.63 -14.50 -2.24
C ILE A 433 23.28 -15.04 -0.84
N ARG A 434 23.65 -14.34 0.25
CA ARG A 434 23.30 -14.70 1.63
C ARG A 434 21.80 -14.72 1.90
N TRP A 435 20.96 -14.13 1.06
CA TRP A 435 19.52 -14.31 1.16
C TRP A 435 19.07 -15.78 1.15
N GLY A 436 19.85 -16.66 0.52
CA GLY A 436 19.59 -18.11 0.58
C GLY A 436 20.06 -18.76 1.87
N ASN A 437 21.10 -18.23 2.52
CA ASN A 437 21.63 -18.70 3.80
C ASN A 437 22.49 -17.61 4.46
N ASP A 438 21.96 -16.97 5.50
CA ASP A 438 22.62 -15.88 6.22
C ASP A 438 23.93 -16.30 6.89
N ALA A 439 24.05 -17.57 7.26
CA ALA A 439 25.24 -18.13 7.95
C ALA A 439 26.33 -18.59 6.96
N ALA A 440 26.11 -18.45 5.66
CA ALA A 440 27.08 -18.91 4.67
C ALA A 440 28.43 -18.18 4.75
N SER A 441 29.52 -18.95 4.74
CA SER A 441 30.88 -18.44 4.70
C SER A 441 31.21 -17.82 3.32
N ASP A 442 32.25 -17.01 3.27
CA ASP A 442 32.69 -16.40 2.02
C ASP A 442 33.21 -17.45 1.02
N GLU A 443 33.75 -18.55 1.52
CA GLU A 443 34.18 -19.70 0.71
C GLU A 443 32.98 -20.41 0.07
N GLU A 444 31.90 -20.61 0.82
CA GLU A 444 30.65 -21.18 0.30
C GLU A 444 30.03 -20.28 -0.77
N ILE A 445 30.03 -18.96 -0.54
CA ILE A 445 29.56 -17.98 -1.53
C ILE A 445 30.37 -18.09 -2.83
N LYS A 446 31.69 -18.10 -2.74
CA LYS A 446 32.56 -18.25 -3.90
C LYS A 446 32.33 -19.59 -4.62
N ARG A 447 32.12 -20.69 -3.86
CA ARG A 447 31.82 -22.00 -4.43
C ARG A 447 30.54 -21.97 -5.27
N VAL A 448 29.42 -21.47 -4.71
CA VAL A 448 28.15 -21.42 -5.45
C VAL A 448 28.18 -20.46 -6.63
N CYS A 449 28.97 -19.39 -6.55
CA CYS A 449 29.19 -18.49 -7.68
C CYS A 449 29.94 -19.16 -8.82
N ARG A 450 30.94 -20.01 -8.52
CA ARG A 450 31.62 -20.84 -9.54
C ARG A 450 30.66 -21.84 -10.18
N LEU A 451 29.81 -22.51 -9.39
CA LEU A 451 28.80 -23.45 -9.93
C LEU A 451 27.78 -22.75 -10.84
N ALA A 452 27.47 -21.48 -10.55
CA ALA A 452 26.59 -20.66 -11.39
C ALA A 452 27.35 -19.91 -12.50
N CYS A 453 28.64 -20.18 -12.70
CA CYS A 453 29.52 -19.45 -13.63
C CYS A 453 29.47 -17.92 -13.42
N ALA A 454 29.33 -17.46 -12.18
CA ALA A 454 29.20 -16.05 -11.84
C ALA A 454 30.52 -15.41 -11.38
N ASP A 455 31.48 -16.20 -10.91
CA ASP A 455 32.76 -15.75 -10.37
C ASP A 455 33.58 -14.91 -11.37
N GLU A 456 33.67 -15.32 -12.63
CA GLU A 456 34.44 -14.63 -13.67
C GLU A 456 34.02 -13.15 -13.81
N PHE A 457 32.73 -12.86 -13.93
CA PHE A 457 32.27 -11.47 -14.04
C PHE A 457 32.33 -10.72 -12.71
N ILE A 458 32.11 -11.42 -11.58
CA ILE A 458 32.20 -10.80 -10.25
C ILE A 458 33.63 -10.31 -10.00
N GLU A 459 34.63 -11.11 -10.32
CA GLU A 459 36.03 -10.76 -10.18
C GLU A 459 36.49 -9.64 -11.16
N SER A 460 35.76 -9.42 -12.25
CA SER A 460 35.98 -8.30 -13.14
C SER A 460 35.50 -6.95 -12.62
N PHE A 461 34.63 -6.95 -11.60
CA PHE A 461 34.17 -5.71 -10.96
C PHE A 461 35.24 -5.14 -10.03
N PRO A 462 35.37 -3.80 -9.91
CA PRO A 462 36.37 -3.16 -9.05
C PRO A 462 36.32 -3.62 -7.59
N ASP A 463 35.10 -3.81 -7.05
CA ASP A 463 34.86 -4.21 -5.66
C ASP A 463 34.55 -5.71 -5.51
N GLY A 464 34.66 -6.52 -6.60
CA GLY A 464 34.41 -7.94 -6.60
C GLY A 464 33.06 -8.31 -5.98
N TYR A 465 33.07 -9.18 -4.96
CA TYR A 465 31.86 -9.63 -4.24
C TYR A 465 31.19 -8.54 -3.40
N ASP A 466 31.87 -7.45 -3.08
CA ASP A 466 31.35 -6.31 -2.35
C ASP A 466 30.74 -5.24 -3.29
N THR A 467 30.74 -5.48 -4.60
CA THR A 467 30.09 -4.63 -5.60
C THR A 467 28.61 -4.43 -5.24
N HIS A 468 28.18 -3.16 -5.19
CA HIS A 468 26.79 -2.80 -4.88
C HIS A 468 25.87 -3.06 -6.07
N ILE A 469 24.78 -3.75 -5.80
CA ILE A 469 23.68 -4.00 -6.74
C ILE A 469 22.57 -2.99 -6.46
N GLU A 470 22.11 -2.30 -7.48
CA GLU A 470 20.97 -1.39 -7.37
C GLU A 470 19.65 -2.17 -7.28
N GLN A 471 18.59 -1.50 -6.80
CA GLN A 471 17.26 -2.09 -6.66
C GLN A 471 16.77 -2.71 -7.97
N GLY A 472 16.43 -4.00 -7.92
CA GLY A 472 16.04 -4.78 -9.11
C GLY A 472 17.20 -5.20 -10.00
N GLY A 473 18.46 -4.93 -9.63
CA GLY A 473 19.65 -5.30 -10.40
C GLY A 473 19.76 -4.54 -11.71
N THR A 474 19.47 -3.23 -11.72
CA THR A 474 19.48 -2.40 -12.94
C THR A 474 20.88 -2.15 -13.49
N ASN A 475 21.91 -2.29 -12.65
CA ASN A 475 23.31 -2.10 -12.97
C ASN A 475 24.05 -3.39 -13.38
N VAL A 476 23.35 -4.52 -13.56
CA VAL A 476 23.90 -5.78 -14.05
C VAL A 476 23.12 -6.29 -15.26
N SER A 477 23.78 -7.03 -16.15
CA SER A 477 23.12 -7.62 -17.34
C SER A 477 22.11 -8.71 -16.96
N GLY A 478 21.17 -9.05 -17.88
CA GLY A 478 20.19 -10.10 -17.67
C GLY A 478 20.84 -11.45 -17.32
N GLY A 479 21.87 -11.87 -18.04
CA GLY A 479 22.58 -13.12 -17.77
C GLY A 479 23.39 -13.10 -16.46
N GLN A 480 23.98 -11.96 -16.08
CA GLN A 480 24.63 -11.79 -14.78
C GLN A 480 23.61 -11.91 -13.64
N LYS A 481 22.45 -11.26 -13.78
CA LYS A 481 21.35 -11.34 -12.82
C LYS A 481 20.85 -12.77 -12.64
N GLN A 482 20.66 -13.50 -13.72
CA GLN A 482 20.26 -14.92 -13.68
C GLN A 482 21.26 -15.78 -12.92
N ARG A 483 22.56 -15.65 -13.24
CA ARG A 483 23.62 -16.41 -12.58
C ARG A 483 23.72 -16.09 -11.08
N LEU A 484 23.52 -14.83 -10.67
CA LEU A 484 23.45 -14.48 -9.24
C LEU A 484 22.23 -15.07 -8.54
N CYS A 485 21.06 -15.13 -9.22
CA CYS A 485 19.86 -15.78 -8.67
C CYS A 485 20.05 -17.30 -8.57
N ILE A 486 20.76 -17.94 -9.50
CA ILE A 486 21.12 -19.35 -9.42
C ILE A 486 22.06 -19.58 -8.23
N ALA A 487 23.12 -18.77 -8.06
CA ALA A 487 24.03 -18.87 -6.92
C ALA A 487 23.28 -18.73 -5.58
N ARG A 488 22.32 -17.78 -5.48
CA ARG A 488 21.44 -17.58 -4.31
C ARG A 488 20.57 -18.82 -4.03
N ALA A 489 20.10 -19.52 -5.05
CA ALA A 489 19.33 -20.75 -4.88
C ALA A 489 20.20 -21.92 -4.41
N LEU A 490 21.43 -22.03 -4.92
CA LEU A 490 22.39 -23.09 -4.60
C LEU A 490 22.95 -23.00 -3.17
N ILE A 491 23.18 -21.79 -2.64
CA ILE A 491 23.73 -21.60 -1.29
C ILE A 491 22.86 -22.21 -0.20
N LYS A 492 21.59 -22.42 -0.49
CA LYS A 492 20.61 -23.05 0.39
C LYS A 492 20.82 -24.58 0.52
N LYS A 493 21.58 -25.20 -0.38
CA LYS A 493 21.81 -26.66 -0.48
C LYS A 493 20.49 -27.44 -0.53
N PRO A 494 19.58 -27.13 -1.48
CA PRO A 494 18.24 -27.69 -1.51
C PRO A 494 18.23 -29.16 -1.90
N LYS A 495 17.18 -29.90 -1.50
CA LYS A 495 16.85 -31.24 -2.02
C LYS A 495 16.30 -31.18 -3.44
N ILE A 496 15.55 -30.12 -3.75
CA ILE A 496 14.92 -29.86 -5.05
C ILE A 496 15.30 -28.47 -5.52
N LEU A 497 15.88 -28.36 -6.73
CA LEU A 497 16.22 -27.12 -7.39
C LEU A 497 15.32 -26.93 -8.61
N ILE A 498 14.57 -25.85 -8.66
CA ILE A 498 13.68 -25.49 -9.76
C ILE A 498 14.24 -24.27 -10.48
N LEU A 499 14.41 -24.38 -11.78
CA LEU A 499 14.88 -23.32 -12.67
C LEU A 499 13.76 -22.99 -13.67
N ASP A 500 13.00 -21.92 -13.40
CA ASP A 500 11.89 -21.50 -14.27
C ASP A 500 12.39 -20.48 -15.31
N ASP A 501 12.70 -20.97 -16.52
CA ASP A 501 13.22 -20.18 -17.66
C ASP A 501 14.43 -19.30 -17.28
N SER A 502 15.23 -19.78 -16.32
CA SER A 502 16.26 -18.99 -15.65
C SER A 502 17.63 -19.06 -16.34
N THR A 503 17.72 -19.67 -17.51
CA THR A 503 18.93 -19.66 -18.36
C THR A 503 18.70 -19.00 -19.72
N SER A 504 17.51 -18.48 -19.99
CA SER A 504 17.14 -17.90 -21.30
C SER A 504 17.97 -16.68 -21.71
N ALA A 505 18.50 -15.90 -20.75
CA ALA A 505 19.38 -14.76 -21.00
C ALA A 505 20.88 -15.11 -20.84
N VAL A 506 21.20 -16.38 -20.61
CA VAL A 506 22.57 -16.89 -20.54
C VAL A 506 22.93 -17.47 -21.91
N ASP A 507 24.16 -17.29 -22.36
CA ASP A 507 24.63 -17.89 -23.61
C ASP A 507 24.70 -19.42 -23.52
N THR A 508 24.57 -20.10 -24.65
CA THR A 508 24.49 -21.56 -24.74
C THR A 508 25.70 -22.28 -24.12
N LYS A 509 26.90 -21.69 -24.24
CA LYS A 509 28.12 -22.26 -23.67
C LYS A 509 28.10 -22.22 -22.15
N THR A 510 27.74 -21.08 -21.58
CA THR A 510 27.61 -20.91 -20.11
C THR A 510 26.50 -21.77 -19.54
N ASP A 511 25.34 -21.88 -20.23
CA ASP A 511 24.25 -22.77 -19.83
C ASP A 511 24.70 -24.24 -19.75
N ALA A 512 25.44 -24.72 -20.74
CA ALA A 512 26.01 -26.07 -20.76
C ALA A 512 27.01 -26.30 -19.60
N LEU A 513 27.83 -25.29 -19.25
CA LEU A 513 28.74 -25.36 -18.12
C LEU A 513 28.01 -25.44 -16.79
N ILE A 514 26.96 -24.65 -16.60
CA ILE A 514 26.10 -24.67 -15.41
C ILE A 514 25.45 -26.06 -15.25
N ARG A 515 24.89 -26.62 -16.32
CA ARG A 515 24.26 -27.96 -16.28
C ARG A 515 25.29 -29.06 -16.00
N LYS A 516 26.50 -28.94 -16.54
CA LYS A 516 27.60 -29.85 -16.22
C LYS A 516 27.98 -29.78 -14.74
N ALA A 517 28.15 -28.55 -14.21
CA ALA A 517 28.43 -28.33 -12.78
C ALA A 517 27.34 -28.92 -11.88
N PHE A 518 26.07 -28.84 -12.25
CA PHE A 518 24.98 -29.43 -11.50
C PHE A 518 25.04 -30.96 -11.46
N ARG A 519 25.44 -31.61 -12.55
CA ARG A 519 25.60 -33.08 -12.58
C ARG A 519 26.77 -33.55 -11.72
N GLU A 520 27.88 -32.83 -11.75
CA GLU A 520 29.10 -33.23 -11.05
C GLU A 520 29.10 -32.89 -9.56
N GLU A 521 28.57 -31.69 -9.18
CA GLU A 521 28.72 -31.13 -7.85
C GLU A 521 27.49 -31.29 -6.95
N ILE A 522 26.29 -31.48 -7.52
CA ILE A 522 25.03 -31.66 -6.79
C ILE A 522 24.20 -32.83 -7.35
N PRO A 523 24.79 -34.07 -7.49
CA PRO A 523 24.10 -35.21 -8.09
C PRO A 523 22.84 -35.60 -7.32
N ASP A 524 22.84 -35.50 -6.00
CA ASP A 524 21.73 -35.91 -5.13
C ASP A 524 20.55 -34.92 -5.12
N THR A 525 20.72 -33.74 -5.67
CA THR A 525 19.65 -32.74 -5.77
C THR A 525 18.77 -33.06 -6.98
N THR A 526 17.45 -33.11 -6.80
CA THR A 526 16.50 -33.19 -7.92
C THR A 526 16.44 -31.85 -8.64
N LYS A 527 16.63 -31.84 -9.95
CA LYS A 527 16.68 -30.62 -10.77
C LYS A 527 15.52 -30.58 -11.73
N ILE A 528 14.73 -29.52 -11.70
CA ILE A 528 13.63 -29.27 -12.63
C ILE A 528 13.95 -28.02 -13.44
N ILE A 529 14.11 -28.18 -14.73
CA ILE A 529 14.51 -27.11 -15.66
C ILE A 529 13.36 -26.85 -16.61
N ILE A 530 12.69 -25.72 -16.47
CA ILE A 530 11.78 -25.23 -17.49
C ILE A 530 12.59 -24.46 -18.51
N ALA A 531 12.53 -24.87 -19.75
CA ALA A 531 13.23 -24.22 -20.84
C ALA A 531 12.30 -23.94 -22.03
N GLN A 532 12.69 -22.95 -22.81
CA GLN A 532 12.09 -22.68 -24.13
C GLN A 532 12.89 -23.33 -25.25
N ARG A 533 14.18 -23.61 -24.98
CA ARG A 533 15.09 -24.26 -25.93
C ARG A 533 15.24 -25.72 -25.61
N VAL A 534 15.09 -26.58 -26.62
CA VAL A 534 15.27 -28.04 -26.45
C VAL A 534 16.70 -28.36 -26.01
N ALA A 535 17.70 -27.66 -26.56
CA ALA A 535 19.13 -27.82 -26.23
C ALA A 535 19.43 -27.65 -24.70
N SER A 536 18.60 -26.93 -23.96
CA SER A 536 18.78 -26.76 -22.51
C SER A 536 18.29 -27.95 -21.68
N VAL A 537 17.57 -28.90 -22.27
CA VAL A 537 16.96 -30.06 -21.58
C VAL A 537 17.16 -31.38 -22.32
N GLU A 538 17.83 -31.41 -23.47
CA GLU A 538 18.00 -32.61 -24.27
C GLU A 538 18.80 -33.72 -23.55
N ASP A 539 19.67 -33.33 -22.63
CA ASP A 539 20.48 -34.22 -21.79
C ASP A 539 19.86 -34.49 -20.42
N ALA A 540 18.57 -34.17 -20.22
CA ALA A 540 17.84 -34.50 -19.01
C ALA A 540 17.47 -35.99 -18.96
N ASP A 541 17.42 -36.56 -17.73
CA ASP A 541 17.01 -37.95 -17.50
C ASP A 541 15.57 -38.20 -17.94
N LYS A 542 14.74 -37.15 -17.89
CA LYS A 542 13.32 -37.17 -18.25
C LYS A 542 12.91 -35.81 -18.80
N ILE A 543 12.17 -35.80 -19.90
CA ILE A 543 11.59 -34.59 -20.48
C ILE A 543 10.07 -34.70 -20.45
N ILE A 544 9.42 -33.66 -20.01
CA ILE A 544 7.97 -33.52 -19.92
C ILE A 544 7.53 -32.48 -20.93
N VAL A 545 6.66 -32.85 -21.87
CA VAL A 545 6.05 -31.94 -22.82
C VAL A 545 4.67 -31.55 -22.31
N MET A 546 4.45 -30.24 -22.09
CA MET A 546 3.19 -29.71 -21.60
C MET A 546 2.41 -28.97 -22.67
N GLU A 547 1.13 -29.26 -22.78
CA GLU A 547 0.19 -28.59 -23.68
C GLU A 547 -1.15 -28.34 -22.97
N GLY A 548 -1.64 -27.08 -23.04
CA GLY A 548 -2.97 -26.72 -22.51
C GLY A 548 -3.23 -27.08 -21.06
N GLY A 549 -2.19 -27.10 -20.21
CA GLY A 549 -2.30 -27.47 -18.79
C GLY A 549 -2.30 -28.98 -18.51
N ARG A 550 -1.96 -29.80 -19.48
CA ARG A 550 -1.85 -31.28 -19.38
C ARG A 550 -0.45 -31.72 -19.80
N ILE A 551 -0.09 -32.92 -19.40
CA ILE A 551 1.12 -33.59 -19.90
C ILE A 551 0.77 -34.27 -21.23
N ALA A 552 1.40 -33.84 -22.33
CA ALA A 552 1.20 -34.40 -23.66
C ALA A 552 2.11 -35.64 -23.88
N ALA A 553 3.38 -35.58 -23.43
CA ALA A 553 4.32 -36.68 -23.54
C ALA A 553 5.38 -36.65 -22.42
N ILE A 554 5.92 -37.80 -22.07
CA ILE A 554 7.04 -37.97 -21.13
C ILE A 554 8.02 -38.99 -21.73
N GLY A 555 9.32 -38.71 -21.70
CA GLY A 555 10.36 -39.65 -22.15
C GLY A 555 11.74 -38.99 -22.14
N THR A 556 12.74 -39.72 -22.61
CA THR A 556 14.05 -39.16 -22.92
C THR A 556 14.03 -38.41 -24.26
N HIS A 557 15.07 -37.66 -24.58
CA HIS A 557 15.21 -37.01 -25.88
C HIS A 557 14.99 -37.99 -27.05
N GLU A 558 15.64 -39.15 -27.01
CA GLU A 558 15.56 -40.15 -28.05
C GLU A 558 14.17 -40.76 -28.21
N GLU A 559 13.49 -41.05 -27.08
CA GLU A 559 12.13 -41.55 -27.08
C GLU A 559 11.12 -40.52 -27.62
N LEU A 560 11.25 -39.26 -27.22
CA LEU A 560 10.33 -38.21 -27.65
C LEU A 560 10.53 -37.83 -29.11
N MET A 561 11.74 -37.93 -29.64
CA MET A 561 12.01 -37.78 -31.07
C MET A 561 11.28 -38.84 -31.93
N GLN A 562 11.01 -40.02 -31.36
CA GLN A 562 10.27 -41.08 -32.04
C GLN A 562 8.77 -41.03 -31.81
N THR A 563 8.32 -40.64 -30.61
CA THR A 563 6.95 -40.80 -30.14
C THR A 563 6.12 -39.52 -30.12
N SER A 564 6.75 -38.32 -30.03
CA SER A 564 6.03 -37.04 -29.94
C SER A 564 6.26 -36.17 -31.17
N GLU A 565 5.22 -35.93 -31.94
CA GLU A 565 5.25 -35.04 -33.09
C GLU A 565 5.51 -33.58 -32.68
N GLU A 566 4.91 -33.15 -31.56
CA GLU A 566 5.07 -31.81 -30.99
C GLU A 566 6.53 -31.55 -30.59
N TYR A 567 7.14 -32.50 -29.86
CA TYR A 567 8.54 -32.38 -29.46
C TYR A 567 9.49 -32.30 -30.66
N ARG A 568 9.28 -33.17 -31.66
CA ARG A 568 10.07 -33.22 -32.88
C ARG A 568 9.96 -31.93 -33.68
N SER A 569 8.73 -31.42 -33.85
CA SER A 569 8.48 -30.15 -34.55
C SER A 569 9.21 -28.98 -33.91
N VAL A 570 9.18 -28.87 -32.55
CA VAL A 570 9.91 -27.83 -31.81
C VAL A 570 11.41 -27.99 -31.98
N TYR A 571 11.95 -29.20 -31.87
CA TYR A 571 13.35 -29.48 -32.05
C TYR A 571 13.86 -29.12 -33.47
N GLU A 572 13.19 -29.59 -34.51
CA GLU A 572 13.54 -29.30 -35.91
C GLU A 572 13.44 -27.79 -36.22
N SER A 573 12.45 -27.11 -35.70
CA SER A 573 12.30 -25.67 -35.86
C SER A 573 13.49 -24.90 -35.27
N GLN A 574 13.97 -25.33 -34.11
CA GLN A 574 15.10 -24.67 -33.42
C GLN A 574 16.44 -25.00 -34.07
N THR A 575 16.63 -26.21 -34.53
CA THR A 575 17.87 -26.66 -35.18
C THR A 575 18.07 -26.00 -36.54
N ARG A 576 17.02 -25.88 -37.37
CA ARG A 576 17.06 -25.20 -38.67
C ARG A 576 17.40 -23.70 -38.53
N HIS A 577 17.08 -23.06 -37.41
CA HIS A 577 17.47 -21.65 -37.16
C HIS A 577 18.95 -21.52 -36.79
N SER A 578 19.51 -22.46 -36.03
CA SER A 578 20.93 -22.43 -35.65
C SER A 578 21.85 -22.66 -36.85
N ASP A 579 21.51 -23.57 -37.74
CA ASP A 579 22.29 -23.85 -38.97
C ASP A 579 22.32 -22.66 -39.96
N ASN A 580 21.26 -21.85 -39.97
CA ASN A 580 21.19 -20.63 -40.79
C ASN A 580 21.99 -19.44 -40.22
N GLU A 581 22.17 -19.37 -38.90
CA GLU A 581 23.00 -18.33 -38.26
C GLU A 581 24.50 -18.62 -38.38
N GLU A 582 24.93 -19.88 -38.29
CA GLU A 582 26.32 -20.27 -38.49
C GLU A 582 26.75 -20.20 -39.97
N GLY A 583 25.82 -20.35 -40.92
CA GLY A 583 26.08 -20.21 -42.36
C GLY A 583 26.12 -18.78 -42.88
N GLY A 584 25.67 -17.77 -42.08
CA GLY A 584 25.64 -16.36 -42.48
C GLY A 584 26.91 -15.57 -42.27
N ASP A 585 27.82 -16.03 -41.43
CA ASP A 585 29.11 -15.37 -41.14
C ASP A 585 30.29 -15.83 -42.08
N ALA A 586 29.98 -16.62 -43.11
CA ALA A 586 30.96 -17.14 -44.06
C ALA A 586 30.79 -16.57 -45.49
N GLN A 587 30.19 -15.39 -45.66
CA GLN A 587 30.23 -14.68 -46.97
C GLN A 587 30.70 -13.24 -46.83
#